data_c187c7d92642284a91a94a6b8fd5d50e
#
_entry.id   c187c7d92642284a91a94a6b8fd5d50e
#
_cell.length_a   1.000
_cell.length_b   1.000
_cell.length_c   1.000
_cell.angle_alpha   90.00
_cell.angle_beta   90.00
_cell.angle_gamma   90.00
#
_symmetry.space_group_name_H-M   'P 1'
#
loop_
_entity.id
_entity.type
_entity.pdbx_description
1 polymer ?
#
loop_
_entity_poly.entity_id
_entity_poly.type
_entity_poly.pdbx_seq_one_letter_code
_entity_poly.pdbx_strand_id
1 'polypeptide(L)'
;MALNEKESKILSYIKENPFISQQDLATKIGLSRPAVANIISGLVRRGYLLGKAYVINDTRPIVCIGAACIDRRYFVEGGLIHGQSNNVTSQTSIGGVALSIAENLGRLQEDVVMLSLVGDDAEWHTIEESMRPLMKTSEVEMIPGFSTGTFMEVIDESGKMIIGLAEMDIYEYMQPKWLLKHLATLKRAKTIIIDSNCPKESVEHLLEIGAKYNIPTVLICASVLKLYNIPENLKGLKLLITKHDETEKHFGIKIKDDASMREALQMWLDKGVQHVIITKNSQSVG
;
A
#
# COMPACT_ATOMS: atom_id res chain seq x y z
N MET A 1 17.91 9.50 -0.58
CA MET A 1 18.71 10.73 -0.35
C MET A 1 18.01 11.87 -1.06
N ALA A 2 17.80 12.99 -0.38
CA ALA A 2 17.37 14.21 -1.05
C ALA A 2 18.41 14.60 -2.13
N LEU A 3 17.97 15.32 -3.15
CA LEU A 3 18.86 15.87 -4.15
C LEU A 3 19.84 16.84 -3.47
N ASN A 4 21.13 16.74 -3.80
CA ASN A 4 22.08 17.75 -3.38
C ASN A 4 21.97 18.99 -4.27
N GLU A 5 22.64 20.10 -3.89
CA GLU A 5 22.56 21.37 -4.59
C GLU A 5 22.96 21.26 -6.07
N LYS A 6 24.01 20.48 -6.38
CA LYS A 6 24.48 20.28 -7.77
C LYS A 6 23.50 19.48 -8.60
N GLU A 7 22.91 18.44 -8.02
CA GLU A 7 21.88 17.63 -8.66
C GLU A 7 20.62 18.47 -8.96
N SER A 8 20.20 19.29 -8.00
CA SER A 8 19.05 20.20 -8.18
C SER A 8 19.30 21.23 -9.29
N LYS A 9 20.50 21.82 -9.36
CA LYS A 9 20.88 22.74 -10.44
C LYS A 9 20.91 22.05 -11.80
N ILE A 10 21.44 20.84 -11.89
CA ILE A 10 21.43 20.07 -13.16
C ILE A 10 19.99 19.82 -13.61
N LEU A 11 19.10 19.40 -12.71
CA LEU A 11 17.71 19.18 -13.06
C LEU A 11 16.99 20.45 -13.49
N SER A 12 17.28 21.62 -12.89
CA SER A 12 16.67 22.88 -13.33
C SER A 12 17.08 23.25 -14.75
N TYR A 13 18.37 23.13 -15.10
CA TYR A 13 18.83 23.39 -16.47
C TYR A 13 18.26 22.40 -17.49
N ILE A 14 18.10 21.13 -17.11
CA ILE A 14 17.46 20.13 -17.96
C ILE A 14 15.97 20.42 -18.14
N LYS A 15 15.27 20.94 -17.11
CA LYS A 15 13.89 21.42 -17.24
C LYS A 15 13.74 22.55 -18.24
N GLU A 16 14.65 23.51 -18.19
CA GLU A 16 14.66 24.64 -19.11
C GLU A 16 14.99 24.20 -20.54
N ASN A 17 15.93 23.26 -20.69
CA ASN A 17 16.35 22.73 -21.99
C ASN A 17 16.63 21.21 -21.89
N PRO A 18 15.65 20.34 -22.21
CA PRO A 18 15.83 18.88 -22.18
C PRO A 18 16.91 18.32 -23.10
N PHE A 19 17.36 19.11 -24.08
CA PHE A 19 18.41 18.75 -25.06
C PHE A 19 19.77 19.35 -24.72
N ILE A 20 19.93 19.96 -23.55
CA ILE A 20 21.21 20.58 -23.13
C ILE A 20 22.32 19.51 -23.10
N SER A 21 23.48 19.83 -23.67
CA SER A 21 24.61 18.92 -23.69
C SER A 21 25.27 18.77 -22.30
N GLN A 22 25.90 17.64 -22.04
CA GLN A 22 26.69 17.45 -20.82
C GLN A 22 27.85 18.44 -20.70
N GLN A 23 28.36 18.91 -21.82
CA GLN A 23 29.44 19.92 -21.87
C GLN A 23 28.88 21.29 -21.43
N ASP A 24 27.72 21.68 -21.93
CA ASP A 24 27.08 22.95 -21.53
C ASP A 24 26.68 22.95 -20.06
N LEU A 25 26.15 21.81 -19.58
CA LEU A 25 25.88 21.63 -18.15
C LEU A 25 27.15 21.77 -17.32
N ALA A 26 28.26 21.16 -17.75
CA ALA A 26 29.55 21.25 -17.07
C ALA A 26 30.03 22.70 -16.96
N THR A 27 29.92 23.46 -18.03
CA THR A 27 30.27 24.89 -18.08
C THR A 27 29.36 25.70 -17.15
N LYS A 28 28.03 25.49 -17.19
CA LYS A 28 27.05 26.26 -16.38
C LYS A 28 27.21 26.05 -14.88
N ILE A 29 27.64 24.87 -14.45
CA ILE A 29 27.74 24.51 -13.01
C ILE A 29 29.17 24.44 -12.49
N GLY A 30 30.16 24.74 -13.33
CA GLY A 30 31.59 24.78 -12.95
C GLY A 30 32.15 23.41 -12.60
N LEU A 31 31.73 22.37 -13.32
CA LEU A 31 32.19 20.98 -13.13
C LEU A 31 32.86 20.45 -14.41
N SER A 32 33.62 19.37 -14.29
CA SER A 32 34.09 18.64 -15.46
C SER A 32 32.96 17.83 -16.11
N ARG A 33 33.03 17.62 -17.44
CA ARG A 33 32.07 16.79 -18.17
C ARG A 33 31.92 15.37 -17.58
N PRO A 34 33.00 14.65 -17.16
CA PRO A 34 32.87 13.36 -16.49
C PRO A 34 32.12 13.42 -15.17
N ALA A 35 32.31 14.50 -14.39
CA ALA A 35 31.57 14.68 -13.13
C ALA A 35 30.06 14.85 -13.38
N VAL A 36 29.69 15.64 -14.41
CA VAL A 36 28.30 15.80 -14.84
C VAL A 36 27.72 14.47 -15.34
N ALA A 37 28.48 13.71 -16.14
CA ALA A 37 28.04 12.38 -16.62
C ALA A 37 27.74 11.42 -15.46
N ASN A 38 28.58 11.41 -14.41
CA ASN A 38 28.35 10.59 -13.21
C ASN A 38 27.09 11.03 -12.44
N ILE A 39 26.88 12.35 -12.30
CA ILE A 39 25.67 12.88 -11.66
C ILE A 39 24.43 12.49 -12.45
N ILE A 40 24.43 12.68 -13.78
CA ILE A 40 23.32 12.29 -14.66
C ILE A 40 23.04 10.80 -14.56
N SER A 41 24.07 9.94 -14.60
CA SER A 41 23.92 8.50 -14.43
C SER A 41 23.30 8.13 -13.06
N GLY A 42 23.67 8.86 -12.02
CA GLY A 42 23.07 8.74 -10.69
C GLY A 42 21.61 9.17 -10.67
N LEU A 43 21.25 10.24 -11.37
CA LEU A 43 19.87 10.73 -11.49
C LEU A 43 18.99 9.78 -12.30
N VAL A 44 19.51 9.19 -13.39
CA VAL A 44 18.83 8.15 -14.18
C VAL A 44 18.59 6.92 -13.31
N ARG A 45 19.61 6.39 -12.62
CA ARG A 45 19.51 5.20 -11.76
C ARG A 45 18.52 5.39 -10.61
N ARG A 46 18.35 6.62 -10.12
CA ARG A 46 17.36 6.98 -9.10
C ARG A 46 16.01 7.40 -9.67
N GLY A 47 15.83 7.30 -10.99
CA GLY A 47 14.58 7.58 -11.68
C GLY A 47 14.18 9.05 -11.77
N TYR A 48 15.09 10.00 -11.51
CA TYR A 48 14.82 11.42 -11.73
C TYR A 48 14.89 11.82 -13.21
N LEU A 49 15.57 11.03 -14.03
CA LEU A 49 15.68 11.20 -15.48
C LEU A 49 15.33 9.88 -16.17
N LEU A 50 14.58 9.93 -17.27
CA LEU A 50 14.02 8.75 -17.93
C LEU A 50 14.81 8.28 -19.17
N GLY A 51 15.90 8.94 -19.52
CA GLY A 51 16.71 8.50 -20.67
C GLY A 51 17.60 9.57 -21.30
N LYS A 52 18.03 9.33 -22.56
CA LYS A 52 19.00 10.18 -23.26
C LYS A 52 18.47 11.58 -23.63
N ALA A 53 17.17 11.76 -23.73
CA ALA A 53 16.54 13.07 -23.85
C ALA A 53 16.10 13.55 -22.45
N TYR A 54 16.92 13.52 -21.46
CA TYR A 54 16.75 14.00 -20.08
C TYR A 54 15.32 14.42 -19.70
N VAL A 55 14.37 13.52 -19.92
CA VAL A 55 12.98 13.74 -19.51
C VAL A 55 12.92 13.62 -17.98
N ILE A 56 12.52 14.71 -17.33
CA ILE A 56 12.35 14.67 -15.87
C ILE A 56 11.13 13.85 -15.56
N ASN A 57 11.28 12.84 -14.72
CA ASN A 57 10.15 12.12 -14.17
C ASN A 57 9.58 12.90 -12.98
N ASP A 58 8.65 13.80 -13.27
CA ASP A 58 7.93 14.58 -12.25
C ASP A 58 6.75 13.78 -11.65
N THR A 59 6.46 12.58 -12.16
CA THR A 59 5.39 11.74 -11.60
C THR A 59 5.79 11.22 -10.23
N ARG A 60 4.93 11.49 -9.26
CA ARG A 60 5.05 11.00 -7.89
C ARG A 60 3.90 10.01 -7.66
N PRO A 61 4.17 8.70 -7.73
CA PRO A 61 3.11 7.72 -7.63
C PRO A 61 2.50 7.69 -6.23
N ILE A 62 1.25 7.27 -6.14
CA ILE A 62 0.68 6.76 -4.89
C ILE A 62 1.16 5.32 -4.77
N VAL A 63 1.80 4.98 -3.65
CA VAL A 63 2.30 3.64 -3.39
C VAL A 63 1.35 2.95 -2.44
N CYS A 64 0.71 1.87 -2.88
CA CYS A 64 -0.15 1.02 -2.07
C CYS A 64 0.62 -0.23 -1.66
N ILE A 65 0.63 -0.54 -0.36
CA ILE A 65 1.41 -1.65 0.23
C ILE A 65 0.48 -2.51 1.07
N GLY A 66 0.43 -3.81 0.77
CA GLY A 66 -0.39 -4.75 1.54
C GLY A 66 -0.84 -5.95 0.72
N ALA A 67 -1.99 -6.50 1.07
CA ALA A 67 -2.49 -7.71 0.46
C ALA A 67 -3.02 -7.48 -0.96
N ALA A 68 -2.70 -8.46 -1.82
CA ALA A 68 -3.32 -8.73 -3.11
C ALA A 68 -3.74 -10.20 -3.11
N CYS A 69 -5.02 -10.50 -3.07
CA CYS A 69 -5.53 -11.84 -2.83
C CYS A 69 -6.77 -12.15 -3.68
N ILE A 70 -7.18 -13.41 -3.63
CA ILE A 70 -8.46 -13.86 -4.19
C ILE A 70 -9.43 -14.11 -3.05
N ASP A 71 -10.62 -13.50 -3.14
CA ASP A 71 -11.73 -13.73 -2.22
C ASP A 71 -12.69 -14.77 -2.83
N ARG A 72 -13.01 -15.82 -2.10
CA ARG A 72 -13.98 -16.86 -2.49
C ARG A 72 -15.12 -16.90 -1.49
N ARG A 73 -16.34 -16.67 -1.97
CA ARG A 73 -17.56 -16.74 -1.18
C ARG A 73 -18.35 -17.96 -1.55
N TYR A 74 -18.71 -18.77 -0.58
CA TYR A 74 -19.51 -19.97 -0.72
C TYR A 74 -20.84 -19.77 0.01
N PHE A 75 -21.92 -19.74 -0.73
CA PHE A 75 -23.29 -19.59 -0.20
C PHE A 75 -23.87 -20.97 -0.01
N VAL A 76 -24.14 -21.35 1.25
CA VAL A 76 -24.68 -22.68 1.61
C VAL A 76 -26.17 -22.71 1.32
N GLU A 77 -26.64 -23.79 0.70
CA GLU A 77 -28.05 -24.06 0.43
C GLU A 77 -28.61 -25.02 1.47
N GLY A 78 -29.74 -24.69 2.12
CA GLY A 78 -30.41 -25.54 3.06
C GLY A 78 -29.80 -25.65 4.45
N GLY A 79 -28.88 -24.73 4.80
CA GLY A 79 -28.19 -24.71 6.09
C GLY A 79 -26.92 -25.56 6.14
N LEU A 80 -25.92 -25.12 6.92
CA LEU A 80 -24.63 -25.82 7.05
C LEU A 80 -24.76 -27.09 7.91
N ILE A 81 -24.38 -28.25 7.35
CA ILE A 81 -24.30 -29.52 8.05
C ILE A 81 -22.84 -29.83 8.35
N HIS A 82 -22.49 -29.82 9.64
CA HIS A 82 -21.13 -30.11 10.09
C HIS A 82 -20.74 -31.57 9.83
N GLY A 83 -19.49 -31.76 9.37
CA GLY A 83 -18.94 -33.12 9.12
C GLY A 83 -19.48 -33.82 7.87
N GLN A 84 -20.20 -33.10 7.00
CA GLN A 84 -20.73 -33.61 5.72
C GLN A 84 -20.42 -32.65 4.58
N SER A 85 -20.63 -33.12 3.33
CA SER A 85 -20.61 -32.28 2.15
C SER A 85 -21.87 -31.41 2.10
N ASN A 86 -21.70 -30.14 1.85
CA ASN A 86 -22.78 -29.17 1.70
C ASN A 86 -22.82 -28.65 0.25
N ASN A 87 -24.01 -28.52 -0.31
CA ASN A 87 -24.19 -27.88 -1.59
C ASN A 87 -23.98 -26.37 -1.44
N VAL A 88 -23.25 -25.77 -2.36
CA VAL A 88 -22.97 -24.36 -2.35
C VAL A 88 -23.00 -23.76 -3.77
N THR A 89 -23.40 -22.52 -3.86
CA THR A 89 -23.02 -21.67 -4.99
C THR A 89 -21.77 -20.84 -4.60
N SER A 90 -20.94 -20.47 -5.55
CA SER A 90 -19.72 -19.74 -5.25
C SER A 90 -19.55 -18.49 -6.09
N GLN A 91 -18.89 -17.50 -5.51
CA GLN A 91 -18.39 -16.30 -6.19
C GLN A 91 -16.91 -16.14 -5.91
N THR A 92 -16.14 -15.77 -6.95
CA THR A 92 -14.73 -15.41 -6.81
C THR A 92 -14.55 -13.96 -7.22
N SER A 93 -13.79 -13.22 -6.44
CA SER A 93 -13.43 -11.82 -6.73
C SER A 93 -11.99 -11.57 -6.36
N ILE A 94 -11.41 -10.55 -7.00
CA ILE A 94 -10.11 -10.03 -6.60
C ILE A 94 -10.31 -9.23 -5.31
N GLY A 95 -9.42 -9.46 -4.33
CA GLY A 95 -9.48 -8.88 -3.01
C GLY A 95 -8.13 -8.34 -2.51
N GLY A 96 -8.12 -8.00 -1.22
CA GLY A 96 -7.02 -7.31 -0.56
C GLY A 96 -7.29 -5.82 -0.42
N VAL A 97 -7.15 -5.30 0.82
CA VAL A 97 -7.51 -3.90 1.10
C VAL A 97 -6.62 -2.94 0.33
N ALA A 98 -5.30 -3.15 0.34
CA ALA A 98 -4.37 -2.31 -0.42
C ALA A 98 -4.62 -2.38 -1.93
N LEU A 99 -4.88 -3.58 -2.46
CA LEU A 99 -5.15 -3.77 -3.89
C LEU A 99 -6.46 -3.10 -4.31
N SER A 100 -7.53 -3.24 -3.52
CA SER A 100 -8.83 -2.60 -3.80
C SER A 100 -8.73 -1.07 -3.81
N ILE A 101 -7.92 -0.49 -2.93
CA ILE A 101 -7.65 0.95 -2.92
C ILE A 101 -6.84 1.33 -4.17
N ALA A 102 -5.79 0.57 -4.49
CA ALA A 102 -4.97 0.80 -5.67
C ALA A 102 -5.80 0.74 -6.97
N GLU A 103 -6.72 -0.23 -7.07
CA GLU A 103 -7.66 -0.34 -8.18
C GLU A 103 -8.54 0.90 -8.32
N ASN A 104 -9.17 1.34 -7.23
CA ASN A 104 -10.05 2.52 -7.27
C ASN A 104 -9.26 3.79 -7.62
N LEU A 105 -8.05 3.97 -7.10
CA LEU A 105 -7.19 5.09 -7.47
C LEU A 105 -6.77 5.04 -8.94
N GLY A 106 -6.44 3.84 -9.46
CA GLY A 106 -6.15 3.65 -10.88
C GLY A 106 -7.35 3.97 -11.79
N ARG A 107 -8.57 3.58 -11.38
CA ARG A 107 -9.82 3.97 -12.07
C ARG A 107 -10.05 5.48 -12.05
N LEU A 108 -9.58 6.19 -11.03
CA LEU A 108 -9.55 7.64 -10.95
C LEU A 108 -8.37 8.28 -11.72
N GLN A 109 -7.60 7.49 -12.48
CA GLN A 109 -6.46 7.91 -13.29
C GLN A 109 -5.27 8.47 -12.48
N GLU A 110 -5.14 8.11 -11.21
CA GLU A 110 -3.93 8.39 -10.43
C GLU A 110 -2.80 7.42 -10.87
N ASP A 111 -1.54 7.89 -10.77
CA ASP A 111 -0.35 7.05 -10.99
C ASP A 111 -0.11 6.18 -9.74
N VAL A 112 -0.45 4.90 -9.83
CA VAL A 112 -0.42 3.97 -8.70
C VAL A 112 0.65 2.89 -8.91
N VAL A 113 1.41 2.60 -7.86
CA VAL A 113 2.33 1.47 -7.78
C VAL A 113 1.87 0.55 -6.65
N MET A 114 1.68 -0.73 -6.95
CA MET A 114 1.39 -1.76 -5.96
C MET A 114 2.68 -2.44 -5.49
N LEU A 115 2.87 -2.52 -4.18
CA LEU A 115 3.88 -3.33 -3.51
C LEU A 115 3.18 -4.44 -2.73
N SER A 116 3.43 -5.68 -3.11
CA SER A 116 2.86 -6.85 -2.47
C SER A 116 3.76 -8.07 -2.67
N LEU A 117 3.46 -9.13 -1.94
CA LEU A 117 4.03 -10.46 -2.15
C LEU A 117 2.93 -11.41 -2.62
N VAL A 118 3.26 -12.26 -3.59
CA VAL A 118 2.32 -13.20 -4.20
C VAL A 118 3.02 -14.53 -4.50
N GLY A 119 2.25 -15.58 -4.76
CA GLY A 119 2.76 -16.84 -5.30
C GLY A 119 3.02 -16.74 -6.81
N ASP A 120 3.75 -17.72 -7.35
CA ASP A 120 3.85 -17.94 -8.79
C ASP A 120 2.75 -18.93 -9.21
N ASP A 121 1.50 -18.43 -9.25
CA ASP A 121 0.30 -19.23 -9.42
C ASP A 121 -0.76 -18.57 -10.32
N ALA A 122 -1.83 -19.31 -10.61
CA ALA A 122 -2.92 -18.84 -11.47
C ALA A 122 -3.71 -17.68 -10.85
N GLU A 123 -3.79 -17.64 -9.52
CA GLU A 123 -4.43 -16.58 -8.75
C GLU A 123 -3.73 -15.24 -9.00
N TRP A 124 -2.41 -15.22 -8.89
CA TRP A 124 -1.64 -14.01 -9.20
C TRP A 124 -1.79 -13.58 -10.66
N HIS A 125 -1.66 -14.50 -11.59
CA HIS A 125 -1.81 -14.17 -13.01
C HIS A 125 -3.17 -13.54 -13.31
N THR A 126 -4.24 -14.05 -12.68
CA THR A 126 -5.60 -13.49 -12.80
C THR A 126 -5.67 -12.06 -12.25
N ILE A 127 -5.06 -11.82 -11.08
CA ILE A 127 -5.01 -10.49 -10.46
C ILE A 127 -4.22 -9.55 -11.34
N GLU A 128 -3.01 -9.94 -11.76
CA GLU A 128 -2.11 -9.10 -12.54
C GLU A 128 -2.74 -8.68 -13.88
N GLU A 129 -3.33 -9.62 -14.60
CA GLU A 129 -3.99 -9.33 -15.89
C GLU A 129 -5.09 -8.27 -15.75
N SER A 130 -5.89 -8.39 -14.68
CA SER A 130 -6.97 -7.44 -14.39
C SER A 130 -6.45 -6.07 -13.95
N MET A 131 -5.35 -6.02 -13.18
CA MET A 131 -4.85 -4.79 -12.55
C MET A 131 -3.84 -4.02 -13.39
N ARG A 132 -3.14 -4.68 -14.32
CA ARG A 132 -2.11 -4.07 -15.19
C ARG A 132 -2.57 -2.82 -15.94
N PRO A 133 -3.83 -2.71 -16.42
CA PRO A 133 -4.32 -1.47 -17.05
C PRO A 133 -4.49 -0.29 -16.08
N LEU A 134 -4.58 -0.55 -14.77
CA LEU A 134 -4.97 0.43 -13.76
C LEU A 134 -3.80 0.89 -12.89
N MET A 135 -2.76 0.05 -12.74
CA MET A 135 -1.64 0.32 -11.85
C MET A 135 -0.36 -0.35 -12.32
N LYS A 136 0.77 0.07 -11.76
CA LYS A 136 2.06 -0.59 -11.97
C LYS A 136 2.20 -1.77 -11.00
N THR A 137 2.29 -2.98 -11.55
CA THR A 137 2.47 -4.24 -10.81
C THR A 137 3.92 -4.74 -10.83
N SER A 138 4.82 -4.03 -11.50
CA SER A 138 6.23 -4.43 -11.67
C SER A 138 7.05 -4.51 -10.39
N GLU A 139 6.52 -3.98 -9.29
CA GLU A 139 7.15 -4.04 -7.96
C GLU A 139 6.47 -5.06 -7.03
N VAL A 140 5.49 -5.83 -7.54
CA VAL A 140 4.97 -7.01 -6.83
C VAL A 140 5.97 -8.15 -7.00
N GLU A 141 6.34 -8.79 -5.89
CA GLU A 141 7.36 -9.85 -5.87
C GLU A 141 6.70 -11.22 -5.68
N MET A 142 7.01 -12.15 -6.59
CA MET A 142 6.61 -13.55 -6.47
C MET A 142 7.56 -14.31 -5.54
N ILE A 143 7.03 -15.00 -4.55
CA ILE A 143 7.81 -15.77 -3.58
C ILE A 143 7.68 -17.27 -3.89
N PRO A 144 8.77 -17.95 -4.32
CA PRO A 144 8.73 -19.36 -4.61
C PRO A 144 8.28 -20.20 -3.40
N GLY A 145 7.39 -21.15 -3.66
CA GLY A 145 6.88 -22.07 -2.61
C GLY A 145 5.74 -21.53 -1.76
N PHE A 146 5.28 -20.31 -2.02
CA PHE A 146 4.07 -19.75 -1.44
C PHE A 146 2.94 -19.66 -2.45
N SER A 147 1.70 -19.73 -1.94
CA SER A 147 0.51 -19.39 -2.72
C SER A 147 0.21 -17.89 -2.59
N THR A 148 -0.41 -17.33 -3.63
CA THR A 148 -1.05 -16.00 -3.53
C THR A 148 -2.13 -16.03 -2.44
N GLY A 149 -2.21 -14.99 -1.63
CA GLY A 149 -3.17 -14.90 -0.54
C GLY A 149 -4.60 -15.22 -0.98
N THR A 150 -5.32 -15.99 -0.16
CA THR A 150 -6.73 -16.28 -0.40
C THR A 150 -7.54 -16.07 0.87
N PHE A 151 -8.75 -15.52 0.69
CA PHE A 151 -9.74 -15.43 1.74
C PHE A 151 -11.01 -16.17 1.32
N MET A 152 -11.47 -17.12 2.12
CA MET A 152 -12.69 -17.90 1.85
C MET A 152 -13.73 -17.60 2.92
N GLU A 153 -14.94 -17.27 2.47
CA GLU A 153 -16.10 -17.06 3.33
C GLU A 153 -17.16 -18.13 3.05
N VAL A 154 -17.66 -18.76 4.10
CA VAL A 154 -18.87 -19.60 4.04
C VAL A 154 -20.01 -18.78 4.63
N ILE A 155 -21.04 -18.57 3.84
CA ILE A 155 -22.16 -17.65 4.12
C ILE A 155 -23.45 -18.46 4.16
N ASP A 156 -24.28 -18.22 5.18
CA ASP A 156 -25.59 -18.84 5.31
C ASP A 156 -26.67 -18.14 4.45
N GLU A 157 -27.87 -18.70 4.43
CA GLU A 157 -29.03 -18.17 3.69
C GLU A 157 -29.44 -16.76 4.16
N SER A 158 -29.07 -16.35 5.36
CA SER A 158 -29.34 -15.00 5.89
C SER A 158 -28.31 -13.96 5.42
N GLY A 159 -27.28 -14.40 4.69
CA GLY A 159 -26.17 -13.57 4.28
C GLY A 159 -25.10 -13.36 5.36
N LYS A 160 -25.16 -14.15 6.45
CA LYS A 160 -24.19 -14.07 7.54
C LYS A 160 -23.02 -15.01 7.30
N MET A 161 -21.80 -14.53 7.49
CA MET A 161 -20.60 -15.36 7.47
C MET A 161 -20.61 -16.33 8.65
N ILE A 162 -20.51 -17.64 8.36
CA ILE A 162 -20.42 -18.74 9.32
C ILE A 162 -18.96 -19.04 9.64
N ILE A 163 -18.13 -19.11 8.60
CA ILE A 163 -16.71 -19.43 8.69
C ILE A 163 -15.95 -18.51 7.73
N GLY A 164 -14.85 -17.95 8.20
CA GLY A 164 -13.84 -17.26 7.38
C GLY A 164 -12.52 -18.02 7.49
N LEU A 165 -11.89 -18.31 6.35
CA LEU A 165 -10.60 -18.97 6.25
C LEU A 165 -9.65 -18.04 5.50
N ALA A 166 -8.52 -17.71 6.10
CA ALA A 166 -7.54 -16.80 5.54
C ALA A 166 -6.19 -17.50 5.36
N GLU A 167 -5.73 -17.67 4.14
CA GLU A 167 -4.38 -18.09 3.79
C GLU A 167 -3.60 -16.83 3.38
N MET A 168 -2.97 -16.17 4.36
CA MET A 168 -2.39 -14.83 4.24
C MET A 168 -0.96 -14.77 4.79
N ASP A 169 -0.31 -15.92 5.02
CA ASP A 169 1.00 -16.01 5.67
C ASP A 169 2.12 -15.41 4.81
N ILE A 170 1.94 -15.38 3.49
CA ILE A 170 2.91 -14.77 2.57
C ILE A 170 3.21 -13.31 2.92
N TYR A 171 2.22 -12.57 3.45
CA TYR A 171 2.39 -11.16 3.79
C TYR A 171 3.27 -10.92 5.03
N GLU A 172 3.51 -11.94 5.87
CA GLU A 172 4.45 -11.86 6.99
C GLU A 172 5.91 -11.69 6.50
N TYR A 173 6.18 -11.98 5.22
CA TYR A 173 7.48 -11.76 4.59
C TYR A 173 7.69 -10.33 4.06
N MET A 174 6.69 -9.47 4.13
CA MET A 174 6.85 -8.04 3.84
C MET A 174 7.63 -7.32 4.96
N GLN A 175 8.79 -7.83 5.33
CA GLN A 175 9.64 -7.34 6.40
C GLN A 175 10.40 -6.06 6.00
N PRO A 176 10.93 -5.26 6.95
CA PRO A 176 11.69 -4.04 6.64
C PRO A 176 12.82 -4.24 5.63
N LYS A 177 13.47 -5.40 5.65
CA LYS A 177 14.51 -5.75 4.67
C LYS A 177 13.96 -5.84 3.23
N TRP A 178 12.74 -6.31 3.07
CA TRP A 178 12.06 -6.34 1.76
C TRP A 178 11.76 -4.91 1.29
N LEU A 179 11.28 -4.02 2.16
CA LEU A 179 11.00 -2.63 1.83
C LEU A 179 12.24 -1.88 1.31
N LEU A 180 13.45 -2.27 1.72
CA LEU A 180 14.69 -1.66 1.23
C LEU A 180 14.90 -1.85 -0.27
N LYS A 181 14.37 -2.93 -0.86
CA LYS A 181 14.42 -3.16 -2.33
C LYS A 181 13.62 -2.07 -3.06
N HIS A 182 12.55 -1.58 -2.47
CA HIS A 182 11.60 -0.61 -3.02
C HIS A 182 11.86 0.85 -2.57
N LEU A 183 12.97 1.08 -1.88
CA LEU A 183 13.25 2.38 -1.25
C LEU A 183 13.31 3.55 -2.25
N ALA A 184 13.68 3.30 -3.52
CA ALA A 184 13.68 4.32 -4.56
C ALA A 184 12.26 4.80 -4.90
N THR A 185 11.33 3.88 -5.03
CA THR A 185 9.90 4.15 -5.27
C THR A 185 9.26 4.81 -4.07
N LEU A 186 9.48 4.27 -2.87
CA LEU A 186 8.97 4.83 -1.61
C LEU A 186 9.38 6.29 -1.40
N LYS A 187 10.65 6.63 -1.65
CA LYS A 187 11.16 8.02 -1.50
C LYS A 187 10.55 9.03 -2.46
N ARG A 188 9.98 8.56 -3.55
CA ARG A 188 9.35 9.40 -4.57
C ARG A 188 7.83 9.41 -4.49
N ALA A 189 7.26 8.66 -3.57
CA ALA A 189 5.81 8.57 -3.43
C ALA A 189 5.17 9.94 -3.17
N LYS A 190 4.00 10.18 -3.77
CA LYS A 190 3.07 11.27 -3.43
C LYS A 190 2.44 10.99 -2.06
N THR A 191 2.10 9.73 -1.84
CA THR A 191 1.49 9.20 -0.61
C THR A 191 1.83 7.71 -0.51
N ILE A 192 2.02 7.20 0.70
CA ILE A 192 2.15 5.77 0.99
C ILE A 192 0.88 5.32 1.71
N ILE A 193 0.18 4.34 1.13
CA ILE A 193 -1.03 3.73 1.68
C ILE A 193 -0.70 2.30 2.08
N ILE A 194 -0.97 1.96 3.33
CA ILE A 194 -0.57 0.69 3.95
C ILE A 194 -1.82 0.00 4.48
N ASP A 195 -1.98 -1.30 4.25
CA ASP A 195 -2.97 -2.06 5.00
C ASP A 195 -2.31 -2.88 6.13
N SER A 196 -3.10 -3.27 7.13
CA SER A 196 -2.61 -4.01 8.30
C SER A 196 -2.25 -5.48 8.02
N ASN A 197 -2.20 -5.93 6.77
CA ASN A 197 -1.53 -7.19 6.41
C ASN A 197 -0.01 -7.03 6.44
N CYS A 198 0.52 -5.81 6.32
CA CYS A 198 1.93 -5.54 6.55
C CYS A 198 2.31 -5.82 8.01
N PRO A 199 3.41 -6.53 8.28
CA PRO A 199 3.95 -6.72 9.62
C PRO A 199 4.19 -5.39 10.34
N LYS A 200 4.02 -5.38 11.67
CA LYS A 200 4.14 -4.19 12.52
C LYS A 200 5.45 -3.44 12.31
N GLU A 201 6.58 -4.16 12.27
CA GLU A 201 7.92 -3.58 12.06
C GLU A 201 8.03 -2.88 10.71
N SER A 202 7.34 -3.37 9.69
CA SER A 202 7.30 -2.74 8.37
C SER A 202 6.41 -1.51 8.34
N VAL A 203 5.29 -1.53 9.06
CA VAL A 203 4.47 -0.32 9.25
C VAL A 203 5.29 0.76 9.95
N GLU A 204 5.97 0.44 11.05
CA GLU A 204 6.85 1.36 11.78
C GLU A 204 7.93 1.96 10.86
N HIS A 205 8.60 1.11 10.07
CA HIS A 205 9.63 1.55 9.13
C HIS A 205 9.07 2.46 8.02
N LEU A 206 7.85 2.20 7.54
CA LEU A 206 7.17 3.04 6.55
C LEU A 206 6.79 4.40 7.14
N LEU A 207 6.40 4.48 8.42
CA LEU A 207 6.17 5.74 9.13
C LEU A 207 7.47 6.55 9.26
N GLU A 208 8.59 5.90 9.55
CA GLU A 208 9.93 6.55 9.57
C GLU A 208 10.31 7.10 8.19
N ILE A 209 10.09 6.33 7.11
CA ILE A 209 10.31 6.79 5.73
C ILE A 209 9.42 7.98 5.43
N GLY A 210 8.13 7.92 5.76
CA GLY A 210 7.18 9.02 5.58
C GLY A 210 7.64 10.29 6.28
N ALA A 211 7.99 10.20 7.54
CA ALA A 211 8.49 11.33 8.33
C ALA A 211 9.80 11.89 7.77
N LYS A 212 10.78 11.02 7.43
CA LYS A 212 12.09 11.42 6.91
C LYS A 212 12.05 12.14 5.57
N TYR A 213 11.12 11.75 4.69
CA TYR A 213 11.01 12.30 3.33
C TYR A 213 9.80 13.21 3.14
N ASN A 214 9.09 13.53 4.23
CA ASN A 214 7.87 14.34 4.24
C ASN A 214 6.81 13.81 3.26
N ILE A 215 6.55 12.49 3.36
CA ILE A 215 5.56 11.78 2.54
C ILE A 215 4.38 11.41 3.43
N PRO A 216 3.16 11.87 3.11
CA PRO A 216 1.96 11.45 3.85
C PRO A 216 1.81 9.93 3.86
N THR A 217 1.55 9.35 5.02
CA THR A 217 1.29 7.92 5.19
C THR A 217 -0.15 7.72 5.66
N VAL A 218 -0.80 6.71 5.11
CA VAL A 218 -2.18 6.31 5.43
C VAL A 218 -2.14 4.83 5.83
N LEU A 219 -2.74 4.48 6.96
CA LEU A 219 -2.89 3.10 7.41
C LEU A 219 -4.37 2.72 7.43
N ILE A 220 -4.69 1.57 6.83
CA ILE A 220 -6.04 1.01 6.81
C ILE A 220 -6.04 -0.32 7.54
N CYS A 221 -6.93 -0.50 8.50
CA CYS A 221 -7.15 -1.79 9.15
C CYS A 221 -7.82 -2.74 8.16
N ALA A 222 -7.24 -3.92 7.97
CA ALA A 222 -7.77 -4.92 7.05
C ALA A 222 -8.79 -5.85 7.72
N SER A 223 -8.54 -6.21 9.00
CA SER A 223 -9.42 -7.06 9.78
C SER A 223 -9.06 -7.03 11.27
N VAL A 224 -9.98 -7.50 12.10
CA VAL A 224 -9.74 -7.70 13.55
C VAL A 224 -8.54 -8.63 13.81
N LEU A 225 -8.33 -9.64 12.96
CA LEU A 225 -7.22 -10.59 13.09
C LEU A 225 -5.84 -9.94 12.88
N LYS A 226 -5.76 -8.84 12.15
CA LYS A 226 -4.51 -8.15 11.81
C LYS A 226 -4.26 -6.89 12.68
N LEU A 227 -5.02 -6.68 13.75
CA LEU A 227 -4.84 -5.53 14.66
C LEU A 227 -3.48 -5.55 15.38
N TYR A 228 -2.86 -6.71 15.56
CA TYR A 228 -1.54 -6.84 16.17
C TYR A 228 -0.43 -6.18 15.33
N ASN A 229 -0.68 -5.95 14.04
CA ASN A 229 0.24 -5.26 13.14
C ASN A 229 0.16 -3.73 13.25
N ILE A 230 -0.79 -3.19 14.02
CA ILE A 230 -0.87 -1.75 14.25
C ILE A 230 0.15 -1.34 15.32
N PRO A 231 1.10 -0.43 15.04
CA PRO A 231 2.05 0.06 16.01
C PRO A 231 1.39 0.74 17.22
N GLU A 232 2.03 0.64 18.38
CA GLU A 232 1.59 1.38 19.57
C GLU A 232 1.75 2.90 19.41
N ASN A 233 2.80 3.32 18.70
CA ASN A 233 3.09 4.72 18.41
C ASN A 233 2.81 4.99 16.92
N LEU A 234 1.80 5.82 16.66
CA LEU A 234 1.38 6.21 15.31
C LEU A 234 1.85 7.62 14.93
N LYS A 235 2.81 8.17 15.66
CA LYS A 235 3.38 9.49 15.35
C LYS A 235 3.97 9.50 13.93
N GLY A 236 3.53 10.47 13.13
CA GLY A 236 3.90 10.58 11.71
C GLY A 236 2.86 10.00 10.76
N LEU A 237 1.90 9.21 11.25
CA LEU A 237 0.77 8.76 10.45
C LEU A 237 -0.17 9.92 10.15
N LYS A 238 -0.44 10.17 8.86
CA LYS A 238 -1.35 11.22 8.41
C LYS A 238 -2.81 10.87 8.64
N LEU A 239 -3.19 9.63 8.32
CA LEU A 239 -4.58 9.17 8.39
C LEU A 239 -4.62 7.69 8.77
N LEU A 240 -5.47 7.36 9.74
CA LEU A 240 -5.90 6.00 10.05
C LEU A 240 -7.34 5.82 9.61
N ILE A 241 -7.60 4.71 8.90
CA ILE A 241 -8.97 4.27 8.57
C ILE A 241 -9.19 2.92 9.23
N THR A 242 -10.22 2.79 10.04
CA THR A 242 -10.57 1.57 10.76
C THR A 242 -12.07 1.40 10.82
N LYS A 243 -12.52 0.18 11.12
CA LYS A 243 -13.93 -0.11 11.36
C LYS A 243 -14.27 0.04 12.84
N HIS A 244 -15.53 0.16 13.10
CA HIS A 244 -16.10 0.23 14.44
C HIS A 244 -15.70 -0.98 15.31
N ASP A 245 -15.89 -2.20 14.80
CA ASP A 245 -15.56 -3.45 15.49
C ASP A 245 -14.06 -3.65 15.71
N GLU A 246 -13.22 -3.21 14.76
CA GLU A 246 -11.76 -3.19 14.88
C GLU A 246 -11.32 -2.25 16.00
N THR A 247 -11.90 -1.05 16.08
CA THR A 247 -11.61 -0.07 17.14
C THR A 247 -12.05 -0.58 18.50
N GLU A 248 -13.27 -1.14 18.62
CA GLU A 248 -13.75 -1.78 19.85
C GLU A 248 -12.80 -2.87 20.33
N LYS A 249 -12.35 -3.73 19.42
CA LYS A 249 -11.45 -4.83 19.75
C LYS A 249 -10.06 -4.36 20.14
N HIS A 250 -9.53 -3.34 19.44
CA HIS A 250 -8.19 -2.81 19.70
C HIS A 250 -8.07 -2.19 21.09
N PHE A 251 -9.09 -1.43 21.52
CA PHE A 251 -9.09 -0.75 22.82
C PHE A 251 -9.85 -1.50 23.93
N GLY A 252 -10.53 -2.60 23.61
CA GLY A 252 -11.34 -3.33 24.59
C GLY A 252 -12.56 -2.54 25.07
N ILE A 253 -13.12 -1.67 24.26
CA ILE A 253 -14.24 -0.78 24.56
C ILE A 253 -15.51 -1.19 23.81
N LYS A 254 -16.62 -0.51 24.10
CA LYS A 254 -17.86 -0.58 23.33
C LYS A 254 -18.31 0.79 22.88
N ILE A 255 -18.55 0.94 21.59
CA ILE A 255 -19.01 2.19 20.96
C ILE A 255 -20.52 2.06 20.74
N LYS A 256 -21.32 2.75 21.57
CA LYS A 256 -22.78 2.63 21.56
C LYS A 256 -23.48 3.87 20.99
N ASP A 257 -22.85 5.01 21.11
CA ASP A 257 -23.40 6.33 20.79
C ASP A 257 -22.30 7.30 20.33
N ASP A 258 -22.68 8.52 20.01
CA ASP A 258 -21.77 9.56 19.55
C ASP A 258 -20.73 9.98 20.60
N ALA A 259 -21.05 9.86 21.88
CA ALA A 259 -20.11 10.21 22.96
C ALA A 259 -18.98 9.19 23.01
N SER A 260 -19.30 7.91 23.07
CA SER A 260 -18.32 6.82 23.03
C SER A 260 -17.55 6.74 21.68
N MET A 261 -18.17 7.18 20.57
CA MET A 261 -17.48 7.32 19.30
C MET A 261 -16.42 8.42 19.35
N ARG A 262 -16.72 9.58 19.94
CA ARG A 262 -15.74 10.66 20.13
C ARG A 262 -14.58 10.24 21.03
N GLU A 263 -14.85 9.51 22.10
CA GLU A 263 -13.82 8.94 22.97
C GLU A 263 -12.90 7.98 22.17
N ALA A 264 -13.49 7.09 21.38
CA ALA A 264 -12.74 6.16 20.54
C ALA A 264 -11.86 6.86 19.50
N LEU A 265 -12.35 7.93 18.86
CA LEU A 265 -11.57 8.78 17.97
C LEU A 265 -10.40 9.43 18.72
N GLN A 266 -10.65 9.97 19.93
CA GLN A 266 -9.61 10.59 20.74
C GLN A 266 -8.52 9.60 21.14
N MET A 267 -8.89 8.36 21.52
CA MET A 267 -7.90 7.30 21.85
C MET A 267 -6.93 7.02 20.71
N TRP A 268 -7.39 7.04 19.44
CA TRP A 268 -6.51 6.92 18.27
C TRP A 268 -5.64 8.16 18.08
N LEU A 269 -6.18 9.37 18.25
CA LEU A 269 -5.42 10.63 18.17
C LEU A 269 -4.31 10.68 19.23
N ASP A 270 -4.57 10.17 20.42
CA ASP A 270 -3.60 10.11 21.53
C ASP A 270 -2.43 9.16 21.22
N LYS A 271 -2.61 8.18 20.32
CA LYS A 271 -1.51 7.36 19.77
C LYS A 271 -0.62 8.12 18.77
N GLY A 272 -0.98 9.36 18.40
CA GLY A 272 -0.16 10.27 17.59
C GLY A 272 -0.53 10.35 16.12
N VAL A 273 -1.63 9.73 15.67
CA VAL A 273 -2.16 9.91 14.32
C VAL A 273 -2.76 11.30 14.14
N GLN A 274 -2.64 11.90 12.95
CA GLN A 274 -3.16 13.27 12.72
C GLN A 274 -4.66 13.30 12.44
N HIS A 275 -5.18 12.31 11.73
CA HIS A 275 -6.60 12.17 11.37
C HIS A 275 -7.05 10.72 11.50
N VAL A 276 -8.29 10.51 11.93
CA VAL A 276 -8.90 9.18 12.08
C VAL A 276 -10.26 9.16 11.40
N ILE A 277 -10.54 8.07 10.72
CA ILE A 277 -11.87 7.74 10.21
C ILE A 277 -12.28 6.40 10.79
N ILE A 278 -13.38 6.35 11.53
CA ILE A 278 -14.01 5.12 11.99
C ILE A 278 -15.27 4.89 11.16
N THR A 279 -15.26 3.80 10.36
CA THR A 279 -16.43 3.44 9.56
C THR A 279 -17.38 2.55 10.36
N LYS A 280 -18.68 2.82 10.24
CA LYS A 280 -19.75 2.02 10.87
C LYS A 280 -20.54 1.33 9.76
N ASN A 281 -20.69 0.01 9.85
CA ASN A 281 -21.41 -0.80 8.85
C ASN A 281 -22.71 -0.13 8.42
N SER A 282 -22.93 0.09 7.14
CA SER A 282 -24.13 0.65 6.49
C SER A 282 -24.79 1.93 7.09
N GLN A 283 -24.22 2.48 8.15
CA GLN A 283 -24.72 3.70 8.81
C GLN A 283 -23.60 4.71 8.85
N SER A 284 -23.60 5.86 8.58
CA SER A 284 -22.66 7.00 8.65
C SER A 284 -21.18 6.69 8.96
N VAL A 285 -20.30 7.47 8.38
CA VAL A 285 -18.85 7.55 8.66
C VAL A 285 -18.66 8.62 9.75
N GLY A 286 -17.94 8.30 10.81
CA GLY A 286 -17.54 9.24 11.87
C GLY A 286 -16.12 9.79 11.66
#